data_78b2d981c986b15f123846ceedc6ab24
#
_entry.id   78b2d981c986b15f123846ceedc6ab24
#
_cell.length_a   1.000
_cell.length_b   1.000
_cell.length_c   1.000
_cell.angle_alpha   90.00
_cell.angle_beta   90.00
_cell.angle_gamma   90.00
#
_symmetry.space_group_name_H-M   'P 1'
#
loop_
_entity.id
_entity.type
_entity.pdbx_description
1 polymer ?
#
loop_
_entity_poly.entity_id
_entity_poly.type
_entity_poly.pdbx_seq_one_letter_code
_entity_poly.pdbx_strand_id
1 'polypeptide(L)'
;LLGLPDEAYRMPAARRETLRALARAVADGHLDLDPGADRDEARRWLSAVPGIGPWTAGYVALRGLGDPDVFLPGDLAVRRGARNLGLPGAANALDHHATRWRPWRSYAVIRLWRAA
;
A
#
# COMPACT_ATOMS: atom_id res chain seq x y z
N LEU A 1 -14.72 -12.38 -2.78
CA LEU A 1 -13.37 -13.02 -2.86
C LEU A 1 -13.34 -14.41 -2.22
N LEU A 2 -13.94 -14.57 -1.06
CA LEU A 2 -13.89 -15.87 -0.35
C LEU A 2 -14.59 -17.01 -1.09
N GLY A 3 -15.60 -16.69 -1.87
CA GLY A 3 -16.37 -17.68 -2.62
C GLY A 3 -15.84 -18.00 -4.01
N LEU A 4 -14.75 -17.35 -4.46
CA LEU A 4 -14.20 -17.56 -5.79
C LEU A 4 -13.25 -18.76 -5.82
N PRO A 5 -13.22 -19.54 -6.91
CA PRO A 5 -12.23 -20.60 -7.08
C PRO A 5 -10.83 -20.01 -7.30
N ASP A 6 -9.81 -20.81 -7.05
CA ASP A 6 -8.41 -20.38 -7.17
C ASP A 6 -8.07 -19.83 -8.55
N GLU A 7 -8.64 -20.40 -9.60
CA GLU A 7 -8.39 -20.00 -10.99
C GLU A 7 -8.80 -18.54 -11.26
N ALA A 8 -9.75 -18.00 -10.48
CA ALA A 8 -10.21 -16.62 -10.65
C ALA A 8 -9.13 -15.60 -10.28
N TYR A 9 -8.16 -15.96 -9.46
CA TYR A 9 -7.12 -15.03 -9.00
C TYR A 9 -5.95 -14.89 -9.97
N ARG A 10 -5.66 -15.89 -10.79
CA ARG A 10 -4.59 -15.87 -11.81
C ARG A 10 -3.27 -15.31 -11.30
N MET A 11 -2.83 -15.75 -10.13
CA MET A 11 -1.62 -15.23 -9.48
C MET A 11 -0.91 -16.34 -8.70
N PRO A 12 0.34 -16.14 -8.26
CA PRO A 12 1.05 -17.12 -7.44
C PRO A 12 0.26 -17.51 -6.19
N ALA A 13 0.41 -18.75 -5.76
CA ALA A 13 -0.33 -19.30 -4.62
C ALA A 13 -0.18 -18.46 -3.35
N ALA A 14 1.04 -17.94 -3.09
CA ALA A 14 1.29 -17.08 -1.92
C ALA A 14 0.43 -15.83 -1.94
N ARG A 15 0.24 -15.21 -3.10
CA ARG A 15 -0.62 -14.02 -3.24
C ARG A 15 -2.09 -14.36 -3.08
N ARG A 16 -2.52 -15.53 -3.58
CA ARG A 16 -3.89 -16.00 -3.36
C ARG A 16 -4.19 -16.18 -1.88
N GLU A 17 -3.26 -16.78 -1.14
CA GLU A 17 -3.41 -16.95 0.31
C GLU A 17 -3.48 -15.62 1.05
N THR A 18 -2.66 -14.67 0.64
CA THR A 18 -2.68 -13.32 1.21
C THR A 18 -4.04 -12.65 0.97
N LEU A 19 -4.56 -12.72 -0.26
CA LEU A 19 -5.88 -12.18 -0.58
C LEU A 19 -7.00 -12.83 0.24
N ARG A 20 -6.95 -14.15 0.40
CA ARG A 20 -7.95 -14.86 1.20
C ARG A 20 -7.87 -14.47 2.66
N ALA A 21 -6.66 -14.36 3.22
CA ALA A 21 -6.47 -13.95 4.62
C ALA A 21 -7.00 -12.53 4.83
N LEU A 22 -6.72 -11.62 3.89
CA LEU A 22 -7.22 -10.25 3.93
C LEU A 22 -8.75 -10.20 3.85
N ALA A 23 -9.34 -10.92 2.89
CA ALA A 23 -10.78 -10.98 2.71
C ALA A 23 -11.48 -11.57 3.95
N ARG A 24 -10.88 -12.58 4.56
CA ARG A 24 -11.39 -13.18 5.80
C ARG A 24 -11.35 -12.20 6.96
N ALA A 25 -10.24 -11.45 7.11
CA ALA A 25 -10.13 -10.44 8.17
C ALA A 25 -11.19 -9.35 8.04
N VAL A 26 -11.51 -8.92 6.82
CA VAL A 26 -12.59 -7.97 6.55
C VAL A 26 -13.95 -8.59 6.87
N ALA A 27 -14.21 -9.82 6.41
CA ALA A 27 -15.47 -10.52 6.62
C ALA A 27 -15.74 -10.79 8.11
N ASP A 28 -14.68 -11.08 8.87
CA ASP A 28 -14.78 -11.34 10.32
C ASP A 28 -14.86 -10.06 11.17
N GLY A 29 -14.79 -8.90 10.55
CA GLY A 29 -14.84 -7.61 11.24
C GLY A 29 -13.54 -7.21 11.93
N HIS A 30 -12.44 -7.95 11.72
CA HIS A 30 -11.13 -7.63 12.31
C HIS A 30 -10.43 -6.50 11.59
N LEU A 31 -10.78 -6.24 10.34
CA LEU A 31 -10.19 -5.20 9.52
C LEU A 31 -11.30 -4.37 8.88
N ASP A 32 -11.35 -3.10 9.22
CA ASP A 32 -12.27 -2.14 8.64
C ASP A 32 -11.50 -1.24 7.69
N LEU A 33 -11.87 -1.25 6.41
CA LEU A 33 -11.25 -0.46 5.35
C LEU A 33 -12.11 0.73 4.94
N ASP A 34 -13.19 1.03 5.64
CA ASP A 34 -14.01 2.20 5.35
C ASP A 34 -13.22 3.49 5.62
N PRO A 35 -13.47 4.57 4.86
CA PRO A 35 -12.74 5.83 5.05
C PRO A 35 -12.85 6.43 6.44
N GLY A 36 -13.89 6.08 7.21
CA GLY A 36 -14.07 6.52 8.60
C GLY A 36 -13.40 5.64 9.65
N ALA A 37 -12.75 4.56 9.25
CA ALA A 37 -12.11 3.63 10.17
C ALA A 37 -10.86 4.22 10.82
N ASP A 38 -10.45 3.66 11.98
CA ASP A 38 -9.17 3.96 12.62
C ASP A 38 -8.03 3.44 11.73
N ARG A 39 -7.27 4.36 11.15
CA ARG A 39 -6.20 4.03 10.20
C ARG A 39 -5.05 3.28 10.86
N ASP A 40 -4.70 3.63 12.08
CA ASP A 40 -3.59 2.99 12.79
C ASP A 40 -3.95 1.55 13.16
N GLU A 41 -5.17 1.31 13.57
CA GLU A 41 -5.67 -0.03 13.86
C GLU A 41 -5.73 -0.86 12.58
N ALA A 42 -6.25 -0.31 11.49
CA ALA A 42 -6.30 -0.99 10.21
C ALA A 42 -4.91 -1.36 9.71
N ARG A 43 -3.92 -0.47 9.86
CA ARG A 43 -2.54 -0.76 9.49
C ARG A 43 -1.93 -1.87 10.33
N ARG A 44 -2.24 -1.92 11.62
CA ARG A 44 -1.76 -3.01 12.48
C ARG A 44 -2.31 -4.36 12.02
N TRP A 45 -3.61 -4.42 11.71
CA TRP A 45 -4.23 -5.64 11.19
C TRP A 45 -3.67 -6.05 9.84
N LEU A 46 -3.47 -5.10 8.92
CA LEU A 46 -2.85 -5.36 7.63
C LEU A 46 -1.45 -5.93 7.78
N SER A 47 -0.65 -5.34 8.65
CA SER A 47 0.73 -5.78 8.88
C SER A 47 0.80 -7.17 9.54
N ALA A 48 -0.25 -7.58 10.23
CA ALA A 48 -0.33 -8.91 10.85
C ALA A 48 -0.74 -10.02 9.87
N VAL A 49 -1.27 -9.67 8.70
CA VAL A 49 -1.69 -10.66 7.70
C VAL A 49 -0.45 -11.24 7.02
N PRO A 50 -0.27 -12.58 7.02
CA PRO A 50 0.86 -13.20 6.34
C PRO A 50 0.90 -12.84 4.85
N GLY A 51 2.08 -12.48 4.35
CA GLY A 51 2.29 -12.11 2.97
C GLY A 51 2.06 -10.65 2.63
N ILE A 52 1.57 -9.83 3.57
CA ILE A 52 1.45 -8.38 3.36
C ILE A 52 2.72 -7.71 3.87
N GLY A 53 3.51 -7.21 2.91
CA GLY A 53 4.69 -6.42 3.20
C GLY A 53 4.38 -4.93 3.32
N PRO A 54 5.41 -4.09 3.59
CA PRO A 54 5.24 -2.64 3.75
C PRO A 54 4.61 -1.96 2.53
N TRP A 55 4.96 -2.40 1.32
CA TRP A 55 4.40 -1.83 0.09
C TRP A 55 2.88 -2.08 0.00
N THR A 56 2.45 -3.33 0.22
CA THR A 56 1.04 -3.70 0.13
C THR A 56 0.23 -2.99 1.21
N ALA A 57 0.72 -2.97 2.45
CA ALA A 57 0.06 -2.27 3.55
C ALA A 57 -0.07 -0.77 3.25
N GLY A 58 1.00 -0.16 2.72
CA GLY A 58 0.99 1.25 2.34
C GLY A 58 0.02 1.53 1.19
N TYR A 59 -0.01 0.67 0.17
CA TYR A 59 -0.92 0.82 -0.96
C TYR A 59 -2.38 0.76 -0.52
N VAL A 60 -2.72 -0.19 0.35
CA VAL A 60 -4.09 -0.31 0.90
C VAL A 60 -4.44 0.92 1.73
N ALA A 61 -3.53 1.41 2.55
CA ALA A 61 -3.75 2.62 3.35
C ALA A 61 -4.03 3.83 2.46
N LEU A 62 -3.26 3.99 1.37
CA LEU A 62 -3.40 5.10 0.45
C LEU A 62 -4.72 5.02 -0.34
N ARG A 63 -5.03 3.86 -0.91
CA ARG A 63 -6.19 3.68 -1.78
C ARG A 63 -7.47 3.37 -1.04
N GLY A 64 -7.41 2.54 -0.01
CA GLY A 64 -8.58 2.06 0.72
C GLY A 64 -8.96 2.93 1.91
N LEU A 65 -7.97 3.38 2.67
CA LEU A 65 -8.21 4.16 3.88
C LEU A 65 -8.18 5.68 3.66
N GLY A 66 -7.74 6.13 2.48
CA GLY A 66 -7.63 7.55 2.18
C GLY A 66 -6.60 8.26 3.06
N ASP A 67 -5.57 7.54 3.52
CA ASP A 67 -4.52 8.12 4.35
C ASP A 67 -3.72 9.14 3.54
N PRO A 68 -3.65 10.42 3.96
CA PRO A 68 -2.97 11.47 3.19
C PRO A 68 -1.45 11.41 3.29
N ASP A 69 -0.88 10.64 4.22
CA ASP A 69 0.55 10.66 4.49
C ASP A 69 1.19 9.27 4.39
N VAL A 70 0.95 8.58 3.27
CA VAL A 70 1.60 7.31 2.95
C VAL A 70 2.68 7.57 1.91
N PHE A 71 3.88 7.01 2.11
CA PHE A 71 4.93 7.01 1.10
C PHE A 71 5.33 5.57 0.76
N LEU A 72 5.68 5.34 -0.50
CA LEU A 72 6.01 4.02 -1.04
C LEU A 72 7.42 4.04 -1.65
N PRO A 73 8.48 4.13 -0.83
CA PRO A 73 9.84 4.29 -1.36
C PRO A 73 10.34 3.08 -2.14
N GLY A 74 9.79 1.91 -1.88
CA GLY A 74 10.13 0.68 -2.60
C GLY A 74 9.35 0.47 -3.91
N ASP A 75 8.37 1.30 -4.21
CA ASP A 75 7.58 1.18 -5.42
C ASP A 75 8.38 1.59 -6.65
N LEU A 76 8.46 0.70 -7.65
CA LEU A 76 9.30 0.95 -8.83
C LEU A 76 8.81 2.14 -9.65
N ALA A 77 7.51 2.32 -9.78
CA ALA A 77 6.94 3.46 -10.52
C ALA A 77 7.19 4.78 -9.79
N VAL A 78 7.08 4.79 -8.46
CA VAL A 78 7.41 5.96 -7.64
C VAL A 78 8.87 6.34 -7.84
N ARG A 79 9.78 5.37 -7.79
CA ARG A 79 11.21 5.61 -7.98
C ARG A 79 11.53 6.10 -9.39
N ARG A 80 10.85 5.56 -10.40
CA ARG A 80 11.01 6.01 -11.79
C ARG A 80 10.56 7.45 -11.95
N GLY A 81 9.38 7.80 -11.41
CA GLY A 81 8.89 9.16 -11.44
C GLY A 81 9.82 10.13 -10.73
N ALA A 82 10.39 9.73 -9.59
CA ALA A 82 11.37 10.53 -8.88
C ALA A 82 12.59 10.83 -9.74
N ARG A 83 13.15 9.81 -10.40
CA ARG A 83 14.30 10.00 -11.30
C ARG A 83 13.96 10.94 -12.46
N ASN A 84 12.78 10.78 -13.05
CA ASN A 84 12.33 11.61 -14.17
C ASN A 84 12.19 13.09 -13.77
N LEU A 85 11.94 13.36 -12.50
CA LEU A 85 11.84 14.72 -11.96
C LEU A 85 13.16 15.23 -11.34
N GLY A 86 14.26 14.49 -11.47
CA GLY A 86 15.54 14.88 -10.92
C GLY A 86 15.68 14.66 -9.41
N LEU A 87 14.83 13.84 -8.81
CA LEU A 87 14.86 13.50 -7.39
C LEU A 87 15.67 12.22 -7.15
N PRO A 88 16.04 11.91 -5.89
CA PRO A 88 16.73 10.67 -5.59
C PRO A 88 15.93 9.46 -6.06
N GLY A 89 16.58 8.48 -6.68
CA GLY A 89 15.94 7.27 -7.21
C GLY A 89 16.12 6.03 -6.35
N ALA A 90 17.03 6.06 -5.36
CA ALA A 90 17.21 4.96 -4.43
C ALA A 90 16.16 5.01 -3.32
N ALA A 91 15.65 3.85 -2.89
CA ALA A 91 14.54 3.80 -1.94
C ALA A 91 14.83 4.56 -0.64
N ASN A 92 15.99 4.33 -0.01
CA ASN A 92 16.33 4.98 1.25
C ASN A 92 16.51 6.49 1.11
N ALA A 93 17.19 6.92 0.05
CA ALA A 93 17.41 8.35 -0.20
C ALA A 93 16.10 9.06 -0.52
N LEU A 94 15.22 8.41 -1.30
CA LEU A 94 13.92 8.97 -1.63
C LEU A 94 13.01 9.05 -0.40
N ASP A 95 13.01 8.03 0.44
CA ASP A 95 12.23 8.03 1.68
C ASP A 95 12.65 9.17 2.60
N HIS A 96 13.95 9.38 2.76
CA HIS A 96 14.49 10.50 3.53
C HIS A 96 14.07 11.84 2.90
N HIS A 97 14.18 11.98 1.59
CA HIS A 97 13.76 13.19 0.89
C HIS A 97 12.27 13.48 1.10
N ALA A 98 11.44 12.44 1.11
CA ALA A 98 9.99 12.55 1.24
C ALA A 98 9.53 13.05 2.61
N THR A 99 10.39 13.07 3.63
CA THR A 99 10.03 13.58 4.97
C THR A 99 9.57 15.04 4.92
N ARG A 100 10.08 15.83 3.98
CA ARG A 100 9.69 17.23 3.77
C ARG A 100 8.26 17.39 3.25
N TRP A 101 7.65 16.31 2.74
CA TRP A 101 6.29 16.33 2.19
C TRP A 101 5.24 15.91 3.23
N ARG A 102 5.64 15.59 4.45
CA ARG A 102 4.69 15.30 5.52
C ARG A 102 3.83 16.53 5.82
N PRO A 103 2.56 16.38 6.14
CA PRO A 103 1.77 15.13 6.24
C PRO A 103 1.01 14.76 4.95
N TRP A 104 1.55 15.09 3.78
CA TRP A 104 0.85 14.98 2.48
C TRP A 104 1.56 14.05 1.50
N ARG A 105 2.31 13.06 2.00
CA ARG A 105 3.13 12.19 1.15
C ARG A 105 2.33 11.36 0.16
N SER A 106 1.06 11.04 0.44
CA SER A 106 0.20 10.32 -0.50
C SER A 106 -0.03 11.09 -1.80
N TYR A 107 -0.16 12.40 -1.70
CA TYR A 107 -0.29 13.26 -2.89
C TYR A 107 1.00 13.26 -3.71
N ALA A 108 2.14 13.24 -3.03
CA ALA A 108 3.43 13.11 -3.70
C ALA A 108 3.55 11.77 -4.44
N VAL A 109 3.10 10.68 -3.86
CA VAL A 109 3.07 9.36 -4.52
C VAL A 109 2.29 9.42 -5.84
N ILE A 110 1.10 9.99 -5.81
CA ILE A 110 0.26 10.12 -7.01
C ILE A 110 0.98 10.95 -8.09
N ARG A 111 1.61 12.04 -7.69
CA ARG A 111 2.36 12.88 -8.61
C ARG A 111 3.55 12.15 -9.21
N LEU A 112 4.26 11.37 -8.42
CA LEU A 112 5.40 10.57 -8.89
C LEU A 112 4.94 9.47 -9.85
N TRP A 113 3.82 8.84 -9.59
CA TRP A 113 3.23 7.87 -10.53
C TRP A 113 2.93 8.49 -11.89
N ARG A 114 2.44 9.71 -11.91
CA ARG A 114 2.16 10.44 -13.16
C ARG A 114 3.42 10.80 -13.92
N ALA A 115 4.53 10.97 -13.22
CA ALA A 115 5.83 11.29 -13.82
C ALA A 115 6.64 10.04 -14.23
N ALA A 116 6.13 8.88 -13.92
CA ALA A 116 6.82 7.60 -14.19
C ALA A 116 6.93 7.25 -15.68
#